data_c33c9672b116dc81a42592ead5f1c1b9
#
_entry.id   c33c9672b116dc81a42592ead5f1c1b9
#
_cell.length_a   1.000
_cell.length_b   1.000
_cell.length_c   1.000
_cell.angle_alpha   90.00
_cell.angle_beta   90.00
_cell.angle_gamma   90.00
#
_symmetry.space_group_name_H-M   'P 1'
#
loop_
_entity.id
_entity.type
_entity.pdbx_description
1 polymer ?
#
loop_
_entity_poly.entity_id
_entity_poly.type
_entity_poly.pdbx_seq_one_letter_code
_entity_poly.pdbx_strand_id
1 'polypeptide(L)'
;MLLKVFKLKGELMDAKEIVKNGYELFGKGDMEGFMNTVHDDVVWVYPGDKHPMSGTHKGKEAFMKNMMQVPNLFSNFHVLPESMISEGDKVFVNVKATADGMDTIFGHYFEVKDGKLSKFIAYDDTLSMFNAVKK
;
A
#
# COMPACT_ATOMS: atom_id res chain seq x y z
N MET A 1 27.39 -0.50 -15.59
CA MET A 1 26.41 0.49 -16.05
C MET A 1 25.47 -0.09 -17.07
N LEU A 2 26.03 -0.52 -18.17
CA LEU A 2 25.25 -1.13 -19.22
C LEU A 2 24.50 -2.36 -18.71
N LEU A 3 25.14 -3.13 -17.85
CA LEU A 3 24.53 -4.31 -17.27
C LEU A 3 23.25 -4.01 -16.53
N LYS A 4 23.16 -2.87 -15.87
CA LYS A 4 21.93 -2.48 -15.19
C LYS A 4 20.79 -2.28 -16.17
N VAL A 5 21.10 -1.74 -17.34
CA VAL A 5 20.11 -1.48 -18.36
C VAL A 5 19.49 -2.77 -18.87
N PHE A 6 20.29 -3.84 -18.90
CA PHE A 6 19.83 -5.12 -19.41
C PHE A 6 19.29 -6.07 -18.35
N LYS A 7 19.26 -5.63 -17.11
CA LYS A 7 18.63 -6.42 -16.10
C LYS A 7 17.14 -6.52 -16.40
N LEU A 8 16.50 -7.45 -15.76
CA LEU A 8 15.07 -7.67 -15.94
C LEU A 8 14.30 -6.37 -15.80
N LYS A 9 13.23 -6.23 -16.53
CA LYS A 9 12.42 -5.02 -16.48
C LYS A 9 12.04 -4.64 -15.06
N GLY A 10 11.73 -5.63 -14.22
CA GLY A 10 11.42 -5.38 -12.82
C GLY A 10 12.57 -4.76 -12.06
N GLU A 11 13.81 -5.07 -12.45
CA GLU A 11 14.99 -4.50 -11.82
C GLU A 11 15.31 -3.10 -12.35
N LEU A 12 14.77 -2.76 -13.52
CA LEU A 12 14.96 -1.43 -14.10
C LEU A 12 13.96 -0.43 -13.51
N MET A 13 12.87 -0.92 -12.93
CA MET A 13 11.93 -0.05 -12.26
C MET A 13 12.53 0.38 -10.93
N ASP A 14 12.56 1.67 -10.67
CA ASP A 14 12.97 2.16 -9.37
C ASP A 14 11.85 1.93 -8.35
N ALA A 15 12.15 2.16 -7.09
CA ALA A 15 11.20 1.92 -6.02
C ALA A 15 9.91 2.73 -6.21
N LYS A 16 10.03 3.96 -6.66
CA LYS A 16 8.88 4.83 -6.88
C LYS A 16 7.94 4.25 -7.95
N GLU A 17 8.51 3.74 -9.04
CA GLU A 17 7.70 3.15 -10.10
C GLU A 17 6.99 1.88 -9.64
N ILE A 18 7.66 1.08 -8.83
CA ILE A 18 7.07 -0.13 -8.27
C ILE A 18 5.86 0.22 -7.39
N VAL A 19 6.02 1.22 -6.53
CA VAL A 19 4.92 1.68 -5.68
C VAL A 19 3.78 2.25 -6.50
N LYS A 20 4.10 3.05 -7.51
CA LYS A 20 3.09 3.63 -8.41
C LYS A 20 2.29 2.55 -9.11
N ASN A 21 2.97 1.54 -9.62
CA ASN A 21 2.33 0.40 -10.26
C ASN A 21 1.38 -0.33 -9.29
N GLY A 22 1.79 -0.46 -8.04
CA GLY A 22 0.93 -1.06 -7.01
C GLY A 22 -0.37 -0.30 -6.84
N TYR A 23 -0.32 1.02 -6.78
CA TYR A 23 -1.54 1.83 -6.68
C TYR A 23 -2.44 1.68 -7.92
N GLU A 24 -1.83 1.62 -9.09
CA GLU A 24 -2.61 1.46 -10.33
C GLU A 24 -3.37 0.14 -10.33
N LEU A 25 -2.71 -0.95 -9.96
CA LEU A 25 -3.34 -2.26 -9.91
C LEU A 25 -4.43 -2.31 -8.85
N PHE A 26 -4.17 -1.76 -7.68
CA PHE A 26 -5.17 -1.70 -6.62
C PHE A 26 -6.38 -0.87 -7.08
N GLY A 27 -6.14 0.26 -7.71
CA GLY A 27 -7.22 1.14 -8.20
C GLY A 27 -8.08 0.50 -9.28
N LYS A 28 -7.53 -0.41 -10.06
CA LYS A 28 -8.28 -1.16 -11.07
C LYS A 28 -9.04 -2.34 -10.49
N GLY A 29 -8.81 -2.66 -9.22
CA GLY A 29 -9.37 -3.84 -8.62
C GLY A 29 -8.67 -5.13 -9.04
N ASP A 30 -7.50 -5.04 -9.63
CA ASP A 30 -6.70 -6.20 -10.04
C ASP A 30 -5.91 -6.71 -8.84
N MET A 31 -6.59 -7.44 -7.97
CA MET A 31 -5.98 -7.91 -6.73
C MET A 31 -4.94 -8.98 -6.97
N GLU A 32 -5.13 -9.82 -7.98
CA GLU A 32 -4.13 -10.82 -8.33
C GLU A 32 -2.84 -10.14 -8.82
N GLY A 33 -2.98 -9.18 -9.73
CA GLY A 33 -1.83 -8.40 -10.20
C GLY A 33 -1.16 -7.64 -9.07
N PHE A 34 -1.95 -7.04 -8.19
CA PHE A 34 -1.42 -6.32 -7.04
C PHE A 34 -0.62 -7.25 -6.12
N MET A 35 -1.17 -8.41 -5.80
CA MET A 35 -0.48 -9.37 -4.91
C MET A 35 0.80 -9.91 -5.53
N ASN A 36 0.90 -9.94 -6.84
CA ASN A 36 2.14 -10.32 -7.51
C ASN A 36 3.24 -9.28 -7.35
N THR A 37 2.90 -8.04 -6.98
CA THR A 37 3.87 -6.99 -6.69
C THR A 37 4.35 -7.01 -5.24
N VAL A 38 3.76 -7.86 -4.41
CA VAL A 38 4.03 -7.92 -2.98
C VAL A 38 5.02 -9.04 -2.69
N HIS A 39 6.03 -8.74 -1.89
CA HIS A 39 7.04 -9.71 -1.48
C HIS A 39 6.42 -10.76 -0.55
N ASP A 40 6.89 -12.00 -0.64
CA ASP A 40 6.37 -13.08 0.21
C ASP A 40 6.51 -12.78 1.70
N ASP A 41 7.58 -12.08 2.08
CA ASP A 41 7.87 -11.74 3.47
C ASP A 41 7.41 -10.32 3.84
N VAL A 42 6.45 -9.79 3.13
CA VAL A 42 5.96 -8.42 3.35
C VAL A 42 5.52 -8.22 4.80
N VAL A 43 5.76 -7.02 5.31
CA VAL A 43 5.28 -6.60 6.63
C VAL A 43 4.39 -5.37 6.44
N TRP A 44 3.16 -5.46 6.87
CA TRP A 44 2.23 -4.34 6.85
C TRP A 44 1.95 -3.90 8.28
N VAL A 45 2.23 -2.64 8.56
CA VAL A 45 1.95 -2.04 9.87
C VAL A 45 0.80 -1.04 9.70
N TYR A 46 -0.26 -1.28 10.44
CA TYR A 46 -1.34 -0.31 10.59
C TYR A 46 -1.29 0.16 12.04
N PRO A 47 -0.78 1.37 12.30
CA PRO A 47 -0.54 1.83 13.66
C PRO A 47 -1.80 1.89 14.50
N GLY A 48 -1.62 1.71 15.80
CA GLY A 48 -2.72 1.77 16.74
C GLY A 48 -3.24 0.39 17.11
N ASP A 49 -4.30 0.36 17.88
CA ASP A 49 -4.87 -0.89 18.38
C ASP A 49 -6.40 -0.88 18.40
N LYS A 50 -7.04 0.15 17.90
CA LYS A 50 -8.49 0.32 17.98
C LYS A 50 -9.22 -0.01 16.68
N HIS A 51 -8.53 0.05 15.56
CA HIS A 51 -9.17 -0.20 14.27
C HIS A 51 -9.13 -1.71 13.95
N PRO A 52 -10.14 -2.24 13.26
CA PRO A 52 -10.12 -3.67 12.86
C PRO A 52 -8.88 -4.07 12.07
N MET A 53 -8.27 -3.12 11.37
CA MET A 53 -7.06 -3.39 10.58
C MET A 53 -5.76 -3.17 11.34
N SER A 54 -5.84 -2.70 12.59
CA SER A 54 -4.65 -2.34 13.37
C SER A 54 -3.73 -3.53 13.60
N GLY A 55 -2.44 -3.22 13.73
CA GLY A 55 -1.42 -4.18 14.11
C GLY A 55 -0.35 -4.35 13.06
N THR A 56 0.53 -5.30 13.32
CA THR A 56 1.61 -5.69 12.41
C THR A 56 1.25 -7.03 11.79
N HIS A 57 1.11 -7.04 10.48
CA HIS A 57 0.70 -8.21 9.71
C HIS A 57 1.90 -8.69 8.90
N LYS A 58 2.39 -9.90 9.19
CA LYS A 58 3.58 -10.44 8.57
C LYS A 58 3.25 -11.53 7.56
N GLY A 59 3.85 -11.43 6.39
CA GLY A 59 3.68 -12.39 5.32
C GLY A 59 2.55 -12.02 4.38
N LYS A 60 2.63 -12.57 3.18
CA LYS A 60 1.72 -12.22 2.09
C LYS A 60 0.27 -12.62 2.40
N GLU A 61 0.10 -13.75 3.05
CA GLU A 61 -1.24 -14.22 3.41
C GLU A 61 -1.92 -13.31 4.42
N ALA A 62 -1.18 -12.91 5.47
CA ALA A 62 -1.70 -11.99 6.47
C ALA A 62 -1.99 -10.62 5.88
N PHE A 63 -1.11 -10.16 4.99
CA PHE A 63 -1.30 -8.91 4.27
C PHE A 63 -2.60 -8.94 3.47
N MET A 64 -2.79 -9.99 2.69
CA MET A 64 -3.99 -10.13 1.87
C MET A 64 -5.26 -10.21 2.70
N LYS A 65 -5.20 -10.98 3.77
CA LYS A 65 -6.35 -11.13 4.67
C LYS A 65 -6.77 -9.77 5.23
N ASN A 66 -5.80 -8.96 5.65
CA ASN A 66 -6.09 -7.64 6.18
C ASN A 66 -6.63 -6.71 5.09
N MET A 67 -6.05 -6.76 3.89
CA MET A 67 -6.49 -5.95 2.76
C MET A 67 -7.93 -6.28 2.35
N MET A 68 -8.31 -7.54 2.42
CA MET A 68 -9.66 -7.96 2.04
C MET A 68 -10.74 -7.48 2.99
N GLN A 69 -10.38 -6.95 4.14
CA GLN A 69 -11.35 -6.32 5.03
C GLN A 69 -11.89 -5.00 4.48
N VAL A 70 -11.12 -4.31 3.63
CA VAL A 70 -11.45 -2.96 3.18
C VAL A 70 -12.85 -2.87 2.58
N PRO A 71 -13.24 -3.70 1.60
CA PRO A 71 -14.59 -3.58 1.04
C PRO A 71 -15.70 -3.93 2.02
N ASN A 72 -15.39 -4.68 3.07
CA ASN A 72 -16.37 -5.01 4.09
C ASN A 72 -16.50 -3.92 5.14
N LEU A 73 -15.45 -3.14 5.35
CA LEU A 73 -15.44 -2.08 6.36
C LEU A 73 -15.88 -0.73 5.82
N PHE A 74 -15.65 -0.47 4.53
CA PHE A 74 -15.92 0.84 3.94
C PHE A 74 -16.71 0.73 2.65
N SER A 75 -17.51 1.75 2.38
CA SER A 75 -18.19 1.91 1.10
C SER A 75 -17.48 3.00 0.30
N ASN A 76 -17.27 2.74 -0.99
CA ASN A 76 -16.65 3.69 -1.92
C ASN A 76 -15.26 4.15 -1.46
N PHE A 77 -14.43 3.22 -1.01
CA PHE A 77 -13.10 3.51 -0.54
C PHE A 77 -12.15 3.74 -1.72
N HIS A 78 -11.49 4.89 -1.73
CA HIS A 78 -10.50 5.23 -2.76
C HIS A 78 -9.27 5.83 -2.14
N VAL A 79 -8.11 5.42 -2.64
CA VAL A 79 -6.83 6.03 -2.30
C VAL A 79 -6.19 6.52 -3.59
N LEU A 80 -5.86 7.80 -3.64
CA LEU A 80 -5.28 8.43 -4.81
C LEU A 80 -3.92 9.01 -4.43
N PRO A 81 -2.82 8.44 -4.95
CA PRO A 81 -1.49 9.00 -4.67
C PRO A 81 -1.36 10.35 -5.36
N GLU A 82 -0.99 11.37 -4.59
CA GLU A 82 -0.85 12.73 -5.11
C GLU A 82 0.60 13.12 -5.32
N SER A 83 1.49 12.67 -4.44
CA SER A 83 2.92 12.93 -4.59
C SER A 83 3.72 11.83 -3.92
N MET A 84 4.90 11.59 -4.45
CA MET A 84 5.80 10.57 -3.94
C MET A 84 7.21 11.12 -3.83
N ILE A 85 7.88 10.81 -2.73
CA ILE A 85 9.31 11.04 -2.59
C ILE A 85 9.98 9.70 -2.31
N SER A 86 11.20 9.54 -2.81
CA SER A 86 11.91 8.28 -2.62
C SER A 86 13.38 8.53 -2.34
N GLU A 87 13.96 7.62 -1.56
CA GLU A 87 15.38 7.57 -1.30
C GLU A 87 15.79 6.11 -1.28
N GLY A 88 16.54 5.69 -2.29
CA GLY A 88 16.91 4.28 -2.44
C GLY A 88 15.68 3.40 -2.60
N ASP A 89 15.54 2.44 -1.72
CA ASP A 89 14.45 1.49 -1.72
C ASP A 89 13.24 1.92 -0.89
N LYS A 90 13.24 3.16 -0.40
CA LYS A 90 12.18 3.69 0.46
C LYS A 90 11.37 4.73 -0.29
N VAL A 91 10.06 4.67 -0.15
CA VAL A 91 9.13 5.59 -0.82
C VAL A 91 8.08 6.05 0.17
N PHE A 92 7.85 7.36 0.23
CA PHE A 92 6.75 7.92 0.99
C PHE A 92 5.75 8.55 0.04
N VAL A 93 4.48 8.26 0.25
CA VAL A 93 3.40 8.72 -0.63
C VAL A 93 2.42 9.56 0.17
N ASN A 94 2.12 10.73 -0.36
CA ASN A 94 1.04 11.56 0.13
C ASN A 94 -0.23 11.16 -0.62
N VAL A 95 -1.25 10.72 0.09
CA VAL A 95 -2.42 10.06 -0.49
C VAL A 95 -3.69 10.81 -0.12
N LYS A 96 -4.52 11.07 -1.12
CA LYS A 96 -5.89 11.52 -0.89
C LYS A 96 -6.74 10.28 -0.64
N ALA A 97 -7.43 10.25 0.48
CA ALA A 97 -8.24 9.11 0.86
C ALA A 97 -9.70 9.50 1.05
N THR A 98 -10.59 8.79 0.39
CA THR A 98 -12.02 9.05 0.47
C THR A 98 -12.80 7.76 0.63
N ALA A 99 -13.92 7.85 1.29
CA ALA A 99 -14.91 6.79 1.41
C ALA A 99 -16.21 7.46 1.85
N ASP A 100 -17.29 6.71 1.90
CA ASP A 100 -18.49 7.24 2.53
C ASP A 100 -18.16 7.56 3.98
N GLY A 101 -18.36 8.81 4.37
CA GLY A 101 -18.05 9.27 5.72
C GLY A 101 -16.58 9.64 5.95
N MET A 102 -15.76 9.70 4.90
CA MET A 102 -14.36 10.04 5.04
C MET A 102 -13.85 10.84 3.84
N ASP A 103 -13.13 11.91 4.14
CA ASP A 103 -12.40 12.70 3.15
C ASP A 103 -11.17 13.27 3.86
N THR A 104 -10.02 12.65 3.65
CA THR A 104 -8.83 12.98 4.42
C THR A 104 -7.55 12.69 3.63
N ILE A 105 -6.43 12.77 4.32
CA ILE A 105 -5.09 12.54 3.76
C ILE A 105 -4.43 11.43 4.55
N PHE A 106 -3.79 10.51 3.81
CA PHE A 106 -2.97 9.45 4.39
C PHE A 106 -1.52 9.65 4.02
N GLY A 107 -0.63 9.10 4.82
CA GLY A 107 0.77 8.94 4.46
C GLY A 107 1.10 7.46 4.39
N HIS A 108 1.60 6.99 3.27
CA HIS A 108 1.98 5.59 3.10
C HIS A 108 3.49 5.49 2.91
N TYR A 109 4.11 4.69 3.76
CA TYR A 109 5.54 4.42 3.67
C TYR A 109 5.76 3.02 3.14
N PHE A 110 6.61 2.90 2.13
CA PHE A 110 6.93 1.61 1.51
C PHE A 110 8.42 1.35 1.52
N GLU A 111 8.78 0.08 1.60
CA GLU A 111 10.12 -0.39 1.24
C GLU A 111 9.99 -1.43 0.14
N VAL A 112 10.95 -1.42 -0.76
CA VAL A 112 11.00 -2.33 -1.90
C VAL A 112 12.21 -3.24 -1.74
N LYS A 113 12.03 -4.53 -1.99
CA LYS A 113 13.09 -5.51 -1.94
C LYS A 113 12.87 -6.52 -3.07
N ASP A 114 13.92 -6.82 -3.81
CA ASP A 114 13.84 -7.77 -4.92
C ASP A 114 12.76 -7.39 -5.94
N GLY A 115 12.58 -6.09 -6.16
CA GLY A 115 11.59 -5.58 -7.11
C GLY A 115 10.15 -5.67 -6.63
N LYS A 116 9.93 -5.92 -5.34
CA LYS A 116 8.59 -6.10 -4.78
C LYS A 116 8.40 -5.29 -3.52
N LEU A 117 7.14 -5.02 -3.20
CA LEU A 117 6.78 -4.29 -1.99
C LEU A 117 7.04 -5.18 -0.78
N SER A 118 8.02 -4.80 0.03
CA SER A 118 8.45 -5.62 1.18
C SER A 118 7.98 -5.08 2.52
N LYS A 119 7.61 -3.79 2.57
CA LYS A 119 7.10 -3.19 3.80
C LYS A 119 6.12 -2.09 3.46
N PHE A 120 5.08 -1.99 4.25
CA PHE A 120 4.06 -0.96 4.12
C PHE A 120 3.66 -0.50 5.50
N ILE A 121 3.81 0.79 5.77
CA ILE A 121 3.31 1.40 7.01
C ILE A 121 2.25 2.42 6.62
N ALA A 122 1.05 2.23 7.11
CA ALA A 122 -0.06 3.12 6.84
C ALA A 122 -0.15 4.18 7.94
N TYR A 123 0.44 5.33 7.69
CA TYR A 123 0.29 6.50 8.56
C TYR A 123 -1.01 7.20 8.19
N ASP A 124 -2.08 6.49 8.40
CA ASP A 124 -3.40 6.95 8.01
C ASP A 124 -4.03 7.80 9.11
N ASP A 125 -5.02 8.59 8.72
CA ASP A 125 -5.88 9.28 9.67
C ASP A 125 -6.76 8.22 10.33
N THR A 126 -6.26 7.63 11.40
CA THR A 126 -6.90 6.48 12.03
C THR A 126 -8.24 6.81 12.68
N LEU A 127 -8.40 8.04 13.12
CA LEU A 127 -9.68 8.47 13.68
C LEU A 127 -10.75 8.54 12.58
N SER A 128 -10.43 9.16 11.45
CA SER A 128 -11.36 9.20 10.31
C SER A 128 -11.68 7.81 9.80
N MET A 129 -10.66 6.94 9.73
CA MET A 129 -10.86 5.55 9.32
C MET A 129 -11.77 4.80 10.29
N PHE A 130 -11.57 5.00 11.58
CA PHE A 130 -12.42 4.36 12.59
C PHE A 130 -13.88 4.82 12.46
N ASN A 131 -14.08 6.12 12.29
CA ASN A 131 -15.42 6.70 12.21
C ASN A 131 -16.16 6.33 10.91
N ALA A 132 -15.43 6.00 9.86
CA ALA A 132 -16.02 5.67 8.56
C ALA A 132 -16.36 4.19 8.40
N VAL A 133 -16.04 3.35 9.37
CA VAL A 133 -16.36 1.92 9.31
C VAL A 133 -17.88 1.75 9.26
N LYS A 134 -18.35 0.89 8.35
CA LYS A 134 -19.76 0.59 8.22
C LYS A 134 -20.31 -0.04 9.49
N LYS A 135 -21.53 0.32 9.82
CA LYS A 135 -22.20 -0.19 11.00
C LYS A 135 -23.18 -1.30 10.67
#